data_dcffe4c340b9f585a34ac3dd8625786a
#
_entry.id   dcffe4c340b9f585a34ac3dd8625786a
#
_cell.length_a   1.000
_cell.length_b   1.000
_cell.length_c   1.000
_cell.angle_alpha   90.00
_cell.angle_beta   90.00
_cell.angle_gamma   90.00
#
_symmetry.space_group_name_H-M   'P 1'
#
loop_
_entity.id
_entity.type
_entity.pdbx_description
1 polymer ?
#
loop_
_entity_poly.entity_id
_entity_poly.type
_entity_poly.pdbx_seq_one_letter_code
_entity_poly.pdbx_strand_id
1 'polypeptide(L)'
;FSFLIFVGKEINIMRLEERYDKVLAWFRERMPVANTELQYNDPFQLLVAVLSAQCTDKRVNMVTPALFEQFPDAESMSKASVEEIFELIKSISYPNNKSKHLSAMAKKLMEDFNGIVPDDFELLQTLPGVGRKTANVMEAVAFKRPAMPVDTHVFRVADRIGLVTGAKTPLETEKQLVAHIPAEWLSTAHHWLILHGRYVCVARKPKCEECGIAEWCRYHQKKLS
;
A
#
# COMPACT_ATOMS: atom_id res chain seq x y z
N PHE A 1 -48.67 -34.84 -18.17
CA PHE A 1 -47.27 -34.56 -18.53
C PHE A 1 -47.00 -33.10 -18.25
N SER A 2 -46.47 -32.79 -17.03
CA SER A 2 -46.02 -31.44 -16.67
C SER A 2 -44.56 -31.31 -17.07
N PHE A 3 -44.29 -30.41 -18.02
CA PHE A 3 -42.95 -29.99 -18.35
C PHE A 3 -42.48 -28.96 -17.29
N LEU A 4 -41.59 -29.37 -16.39
CA LEU A 4 -40.81 -28.49 -15.56
C LEU A 4 -39.72 -27.84 -16.42
N ILE A 5 -39.91 -26.58 -16.80
CA ILE A 5 -38.89 -25.75 -17.42
C ILE A 5 -37.93 -25.32 -16.30
N PHE A 6 -36.80 -26.00 -16.21
CA PHE A 6 -35.65 -25.48 -15.45
C PHE A 6 -35.08 -24.30 -16.22
N VAL A 7 -35.41 -23.08 -15.83
CA VAL A 7 -34.68 -21.90 -16.25
C VAL A 7 -33.37 -21.87 -15.46
N GLY A 8 -32.35 -22.49 -16.03
CA GLY A 8 -31.00 -22.37 -15.54
C GLY A 8 -30.58 -20.92 -15.62
N LYS A 9 -30.41 -20.23 -14.47
CA LYS A 9 -29.62 -18.99 -14.41
C LYS A 9 -28.22 -19.34 -14.89
N GLU A 10 -27.88 -18.99 -16.13
CA GLU A 10 -26.48 -18.95 -16.55
C GLU A 10 -25.76 -17.97 -15.63
N ILE A 11 -24.90 -18.47 -14.76
CA ILE A 11 -24.00 -17.66 -13.98
C ILE A 11 -22.99 -17.10 -14.98
N ASN A 12 -23.27 -15.91 -15.49
CA ASN A 12 -22.36 -15.21 -16.39
C ASN A 12 -21.11 -14.82 -15.57
N ILE A 13 -20.11 -15.72 -15.56
CA ILE A 13 -18.85 -15.49 -14.86
C ILE A 13 -18.08 -14.45 -15.66
N MET A 14 -18.11 -13.21 -15.18
CA MET A 14 -17.31 -12.11 -15.76
C MET A 14 -15.85 -12.52 -15.91
N ARG A 15 -15.28 -12.33 -17.11
CA ARG A 15 -13.88 -12.61 -17.40
C ARG A 15 -12.98 -11.66 -16.62
N LEU A 16 -11.74 -12.11 -16.34
CA LEU A 16 -10.78 -11.34 -15.53
C LEU A 16 -10.46 -10.00 -16.18
N GLU A 17 -10.16 -9.99 -17.47
CA GLU A 17 -9.83 -8.79 -18.24
C GLU A 17 -10.97 -7.77 -18.17
N GLU A 18 -12.18 -8.21 -18.42
CA GLU A 18 -13.38 -7.35 -18.34
C GLU A 18 -13.55 -6.73 -16.94
N ARG A 19 -13.25 -7.51 -15.90
CA ARG A 19 -13.30 -7.00 -14.53
C ARG A 19 -12.24 -5.93 -14.28
N TYR A 20 -11.01 -6.12 -14.77
CA TYR A 20 -9.97 -5.10 -14.70
C TYR A 20 -10.41 -3.83 -15.42
N ASP A 21 -10.89 -3.93 -16.66
CA ASP A 21 -11.30 -2.78 -17.46
C ASP A 21 -12.39 -1.96 -16.74
N LYS A 22 -13.43 -2.60 -16.25
CA LYS A 22 -14.55 -1.92 -15.56
C LYS A 22 -14.12 -1.31 -14.21
N VAL A 23 -13.36 -2.04 -13.41
CA VAL A 23 -12.91 -1.59 -12.09
C VAL A 23 -11.92 -0.44 -12.22
N LEU A 24 -10.93 -0.55 -13.10
CA LEU A 24 -9.96 0.52 -13.33
C LEU A 24 -10.60 1.76 -13.95
N ALA A 25 -11.52 1.60 -14.91
CA ALA A 25 -12.26 2.71 -15.49
C ALA A 25 -13.07 3.47 -14.43
N TRP A 26 -13.76 2.77 -13.53
CA TRP A 26 -14.50 3.37 -12.43
C TRP A 26 -13.58 4.18 -11.48
N PHE A 27 -12.43 3.62 -11.09
CA PHE A 27 -11.48 4.33 -10.23
C PHE A 27 -10.87 5.56 -10.92
N ARG A 28 -10.51 5.44 -12.21
CA ARG A 28 -9.98 6.56 -13.00
C ARG A 28 -10.96 7.72 -13.10
N GLU A 29 -12.25 7.42 -13.30
CA GLU A 29 -13.31 8.44 -13.36
C GLU A 29 -13.54 9.12 -12.00
N ARG A 30 -13.58 8.35 -10.92
CA ARG A 30 -13.98 8.82 -9.58
C ARG A 30 -12.83 9.33 -8.72
N MET A 31 -11.64 8.83 -8.93
CA MET A 31 -10.43 9.18 -8.20
C MET A 31 -9.24 9.36 -9.16
N PRO A 32 -9.29 10.33 -10.08
CA PRO A 32 -8.23 10.52 -11.08
C PRO A 32 -6.87 10.84 -10.44
N VAL A 33 -6.89 11.39 -9.23
CA VAL A 33 -5.70 11.63 -8.41
C VAL A 33 -5.87 10.89 -7.09
N ALA A 34 -5.00 9.91 -6.84
CA ALA A 34 -4.94 9.19 -5.57
C ALA A 34 -3.48 9.14 -5.10
N ASN A 35 -3.23 9.66 -3.91
CA ASN A 35 -1.90 9.79 -3.35
C ASN A 35 -1.84 9.21 -1.94
N THR A 36 -0.63 9.10 -1.39
CA THR A 36 -0.42 8.76 0.01
C THR A 36 -0.98 9.85 0.93
N GLU A 37 -1.48 9.45 2.09
CA GLU A 37 -1.92 10.37 3.14
C GLU A 37 -0.75 10.76 4.08
N LEU A 38 0.45 10.18 3.91
CA LEU A 38 1.65 10.54 4.66
C LEU A 38 2.16 11.94 4.24
N GLN A 39 2.61 12.72 5.23
CA GLN A 39 3.22 14.03 5.03
C GLN A 39 4.74 13.92 5.04
N TYR A 40 5.38 14.42 4.00
CA TYR A 40 6.84 14.39 3.81
C TYR A 40 7.26 15.45 2.77
N ASN A 41 8.52 15.88 2.82
CA ASN A 41 9.07 16.87 1.89
C ASN A 41 10.08 16.25 0.90
N ASP A 42 10.71 15.14 1.26
CA ASP A 42 11.77 14.51 0.50
C ASP A 42 11.77 12.97 0.68
N PRO A 43 12.57 12.22 -0.09
CA PRO A 43 12.64 10.76 0.01
C PRO A 43 13.07 10.25 1.39
N PHE A 44 13.94 10.96 2.12
CA PHE A 44 14.35 10.56 3.47
C PHE A 44 13.18 10.62 4.44
N GLN A 45 12.46 11.74 4.45
CA GLN A 45 11.27 11.90 5.30
C GLN A 45 10.18 10.90 4.96
N LEU A 46 9.95 10.60 3.67
CA LEU A 46 9.01 9.54 3.28
C LEU A 46 9.45 8.18 3.81
N LEU A 47 10.74 7.82 3.68
CA LEU A 47 11.25 6.54 4.17
C LEU A 47 11.07 6.42 5.68
N VAL A 48 11.40 7.46 6.44
CA VAL A 48 11.19 7.53 7.89
C VAL A 48 9.71 7.39 8.23
N ALA A 49 8.81 8.07 7.52
CA ALA A 49 7.37 7.99 7.74
C ALA A 49 6.84 6.58 7.45
N VAL A 50 7.27 5.93 6.35
CA VAL A 50 6.88 4.57 5.99
C VAL A 50 7.38 3.55 7.00
N LEU A 51 8.62 3.66 7.48
CA LEU A 51 9.17 2.80 8.53
C LEU A 51 8.47 3.02 9.87
N SER A 52 7.97 4.24 10.13
CA SER A 52 7.15 4.57 11.30
C SER A 52 5.71 4.06 11.20
N ALA A 53 5.23 3.64 10.03
CA ALA A 53 3.88 3.12 9.81
C ALA A 53 3.64 1.78 10.56
N GLN A 54 2.56 1.05 10.31
CA GLN A 54 1.89 0.00 11.07
C GLN A 54 0.94 0.54 12.16
N CYS A 55 0.63 1.81 12.10
CA CYS A 55 -0.50 2.49 12.71
C CYS A 55 -1.21 3.31 11.61
N THR A 56 -2.18 4.13 11.94
CA THR A 56 -2.82 5.00 10.95
C THR A 56 -1.85 6.08 10.46
N ASP A 57 -1.93 6.46 9.18
CA ASP A 57 -1.13 7.56 8.62
C ASP A 57 -1.34 8.86 9.43
N LYS A 58 -2.57 9.09 9.93
CA LYS A 58 -2.87 10.19 10.85
C LYS A 58 -1.97 10.18 12.08
N ARG A 59 -1.72 8.99 12.69
CA ARG A 59 -0.84 8.88 13.85
C ARG A 59 0.62 9.15 13.47
N VAL A 60 1.08 8.65 12.33
CA VAL A 60 2.42 8.95 11.80
C VAL A 60 2.58 10.45 11.62
N ASN A 61 1.64 11.10 10.92
CA ASN A 61 1.66 12.55 10.66
C ASN A 61 1.60 13.42 11.93
N MET A 62 1.14 12.88 13.06
CA MET A 62 1.19 13.58 14.35
C MET A 62 2.57 13.52 15.02
N VAL A 63 3.38 12.54 14.68
CA VAL A 63 4.67 12.25 15.34
C VAL A 63 5.84 12.79 14.51
N THR A 64 5.76 12.64 13.19
CA THR A 64 6.86 12.97 12.28
C THR A 64 7.28 14.44 12.26
N PRO A 65 6.43 15.46 12.49
CA PRO A 65 6.89 16.85 12.53
C PRO A 65 7.98 17.09 13.57
N ALA A 66 7.79 16.64 14.82
CA ALA A 66 8.80 16.78 15.87
C ALA A 66 10.08 15.96 15.56
N LEU A 67 9.90 14.78 14.92
CA LEU A 67 11.02 13.96 14.49
C LEU A 67 11.84 14.65 13.40
N PHE A 68 11.19 15.29 12.42
CA PHE A 68 11.87 15.99 11.32
C PHE A 68 12.44 17.35 11.73
N GLU A 69 11.88 17.99 12.76
CA GLU A 69 12.47 19.19 13.37
C GLU A 69 13.81 18.87 14.03
N GLN A 70 13.87 17.75 14.76
CA GLN A 70 15.10 17.33 15.46
C GLN A 70 16.10 16.62 14.54
N PHE A 71 15.62 15.83 13.58
CA PHE A 71 16.41 15.04 12.64
C PHE A 71 15.93 15.26 11.20
N PRO A 72 16.27 16.40 10.58
CA PRO A 72 15.80 16.75 9.25
C PRO A 72 16.36 15.87 8.13
N ASP A 73 17.49 15.22 8.36
CA ASP A 73 18.23 14.44 7.37
C ASP A 73 18.86 13.17 7.97
N ALA A 74 19.46 12.36 7.11
CA ALA A 74 20.15 11.14 7.51
C ALA A 74 21.37 11.41 8.38
N GLU A 75 22.07 12.52 8.18
CA GLU A 75 23.25 12.86 8.94
C GLU A 75 22.89 13.12 10.42
N SER A 76 21.92 13.98 10.67
CA SER A 76 21.46 14.29 12.04
C SER A 76 20.89 13.05 12.74
N MET A 77 20.07 12.26 12.04
CA MET A 77 19.52 11.03 12.61
C MET A 77 20.55 9.94 12.86
N SER A 78 21.62 9.87 12.06
CA SER A 78 22.71 8.89 12.25
C SER A 78 23.50 9.12 13.53
N LYS A 79 23.57 10.38 13.98
CA LYS A 79 24.25 10.80 15.21
C LYS A 79 23.42 10.63 16.47
N ALA A 80 22.08 10.45 16.28
CA ALA A 80 21.15 10.28 17.38
C ALA A 80 21.29 8.90 18.06
N SER A 81 21.09 8.86 19.37
CA SER A 81 20.88 7.60 20.08
C SER A 81 19.53 6.99 19.75
N VAL A 82 19.41 5.68 19.96
CA VAL A 82 18.13 4.97 19.77
C VAL A 82 17.07 5.51 20.73
N GLU A 83 17.48 5.91 21.91
CA GLU A 83 16.63 6.45 22.98
C GLU A 83 16.03 7.82 22.60
N GLU A 84 16.82 8.71 22.00
CA GLU A 84 16.32 10.00 21.49
C GLU A 84 15.26 9.83 20.40
N ILE A 85 15.51 8.93 19.45
CA ILE A 85 14.52 8.60 18.41
C ILE A 85 13.27 7.97 19.04
N PHE A 86 13.46 7.04 20.01
CA PHE A 86 12.37 6.38 20.70
C PHE A 86 11.44 7.37 21.40
N GLU A 87 11.97 8.35 22.12
CA GLU A 87 11.16 9.35 22.84
C GLU A 87 10.20 10.10 21.90
N LEU A 88 10.63 10.39 20.68
CA LEU A 88 9.81 11.07 19.68
C LEU A 88 8.73 10.18 19.06
N ILE A 89 8.99 8.87 18.95
CA ILE A 89 8.07 7.94 18.29
C ILE A 89 7.36 6.97 19.25
N LYS A 90 7.50 7.11 20.56
CA LYS A 90 6.97 6.16 21.56
C LYS A 90 5.45 5.92 21.48
N SER A 91 4.71 6.83 20.86
CA SER A 91 3.26 6.72 20.70
C SER A 91 2.79 5.93 19.48
N ILE A 92 3.72 5.51 18.59
CA ILE A 92 3.40 4.63 17.45
C ILE A 92 3.53 3.15 17.84
N SER A 93 3.03 2.25 16.99
CA SER A 93 3.14 0.80 17.22
C SER A 93 4.58 0.31 17.12
N TYR A 94 5.01 -0.54 18.05
CA TYR A 94 6.34 -1.16 18.09
C TYR A 94 7.53 -0.16 18.11
N PRO A 95 7.52 0.86 18.97
CA PRO A 95 8.48 1.96 18.90
C PRO A 95 9.92 1.51 19.14
N ASN A 96 10.15 0.50 20.01
CA ASN A 96 11.49 -0.04 20.30
C ASN A 96 12.20 -0.59 19.04
N ASN A 97 11.48 -1.36 18.22
CA ASN A 97 12.05 -1.92 17.00
C ASN A 97 12.23 -0.83 15.94
N LYS A 98 11.28 0.10 15.85
CA LYS A 98 11.33 1.18 14.87
C LYS A 98 12.45 2.17 15.14
N SER A 99 12.67 2.58 16.39
CA SER A 99 13.78 3.46 16.75
C SER A 99 15.15 2.82 16.39
N LYS A 100 15.33 1.53 16.66
CA LYS A 100 16.52 0.79 16.25
C LYS A 100 16.68 0.76 14.72
N HIS A 101 15.59 0.48 13.98
CA HIS A 101 15.64 0.46 12.51
C HIS A 101 15.94 1.85 11.93
N LEU A 102 15.32 2.92 12.45
CA LEU A 102 15.57 4.28 12.00
C LEU A 102 17.00 4.71 12.23
N SER A 103 17.57 4.47 13.43
CA SER A 103 18.97 4.75 13.73
C SER A 103 19.91 3.97 12.81
N ALA A 104 19.70 2.66 12.67
CA ALA A 104 20.55 1.82 11.82
C ALA A 104 20.42 2.17 10.33
N MET A 105 19.23 2.49 9.87
CA MET A 105 18.96 2.94 8.49
C MET A 105 19.68 4.25 8.20
N ALA A 106 19.62 5.25 9.09
CA ALA A 106 20.30 6.51 8.91
C ALA A 106 21.83 6.35 8.88
N LYS A 107 22.39 5.52 9.77
CA LYS A 107 23.83 5.19 9.76
C LYS A 107 24.25 4.56 8.43
N LYS A 108 23.48 3.56 7.95
CA LYS A 108 23.77 2.89 6.68
C LYS A 108 23.65 3.84 5.49
N LEU A 109 22.69 4.77 5.50
CA LEU A 109 22.62 5.81 4.47
C LEU A 109 23.87 6.67 4.44
N MET A 110 24.41 7.04 5.60
CA MET A 110 25.66 7.81 5.65
C MET A 110 26.86 7.00 5.19
N GLU A 111 26.97 5.74 5.62
CA GLU A 111 28.11 4.86 5.32
C GLU A 111 28.19 4.48 3.84
N ASP A 112 27.06 4.05 3.24
CA ASP A 112 27.04 3.44 1.92
C ASP A 112 26.52 4.38 0.81
N PHE A 113 25.75 5.43 1.18
CA PHE A 113 25.01 6.26 0.21
C PHE A 113 25.19 7.77 0.42
N ASN A 114 26.18 8.21 1.18
CA ASN A 114 26.44 9.63 1.49
C ASN A 114 25.19 10.40 1.99
N GLY A 115 24.33 9.74 2.77
CA GLY A 115 23.10 10.30 3.31
C GLY A 115 21.92 10.37 2.32
N ILE A 116 22.10 9.94 1.08
CA ILE A 116 21.06 9.96 0.03
C ILE A 116 20.31 8.64 0.01
N VAL A 117 18.98 8.70 -0.04
CA VAL A 117 18.17 7.49 -0.20
C VAL A 117 18.36 6.95 -1.62
N PRO A 118 18.83 5.69 -1.78
CA PRO A 118 19.03 5.12 -3.11
C PRO A 118 17.71 4.99 -3.86
N ASP A 119 17.74 5.25 -5.17
CA ASP A 119 16.59 5.13 -6.06
C ASP A 119 16.56 3.79 -6.82
N ASP A 120 17.15 2.77 -6.24
CA ASP A 120 17.21 1.39 -6.75
C ASP A 120 16.51 0.43 -5.79
N PHE A 121 15.66 -0.43 -6.33
CA PHE A 121 14.82 -1.35 -5.57
C PHE A 121 15.63 -2.34 -4.70
N GLU A 122 16.73 -2.89 -5.21
CA GLU A 122 17.56 -3.84 -4.49
C GLU A 122 18.39 -3.13 -3.42
N LEU A 123 18.94 -1.96 -3.74
CA LEU A 123 19.68 -1.14 -2.77
C LEU A 123 18.77 -0.66 -1.63
N LEU A 124 17.53 -0.26 -1.92
CA LEU A 124 16.56 0.08 -0.86
C LEU A 124 16.38 -1.07 0.14
N GLN A 125 16.31 -2.31 -0.32
CA GLN A 125 16.12 -3.47 0.56
C GLN A 125 17.36 -3.82 1.39
N THR A 126 18.53 -3.24 1.11
CA THR A 126 19.70 -3.37 1.97
C THR A 126 19.59 -2.53 3.24
N LEU A 127 18.72 -1.53 3.26
CA LEU A 127 18.54 -0.65 4.40
C LEU A 127 17.80 -1.34 5.55
N PRO A 128 18.25 -1.17 6.80
CA PRO A 128 17.57 -1.75 7.97
C PRO A 128 16.11 -1.38 8.07
N GLY A 129 15.24 -2.38 8.22
CA GLY A 129 13.79 -2.21 8.30
C GLY A 129 13.08 -2.08 6.95
N VAL A 130 13.80 -1.99 5.84
CA VAL A 130 13.23 -1.88 4.50
C VAL A 130 13.06 -3.27 3.89
N GLY A 131 11.82 -3.74 3.82
CA GLY A 131 11.45 -4.93 3.07
C GLY A 131 10.87 -4.58 1.69
N ARG A 132 10.52 -5.61 0.90
CA ARG A 132 9.94 -5.48 -0.44
C ARG A 132 8.78 -4.48 -0.50
N LYS A 133 7.84 -4.54 0.45
CA LYS A 133 6.69 -3.60 0.50
C LYS A 133 7.14 -2.15 0.63
N THR A 134 8.09 -1.87 1.52
CA THR A 134 8.63 -0.52 1.74
C THR A 134 9.39 -0.03 0.51
N ALA A 135 10.23 -0.88 -0.10
CA ALA A 135 10.94 -0.55 -1.33
C ALA A 135 9.95 -0.20 -2.47
N ASN A 136 8.89 -0.99 -2.67
CA ASN A 136 7.84 -0.66 -3.64
C ASN A 136 7.13 0.67 -3.33
N VAL A 137 6.92 1.02 -2.05
CA VAL A 137 6.36 2.35 -1.69
C VAL A 137 7.32 3.46 -2.09
N MET A 138 8.62 3.30 -1.85
CA MET A 138 9.62 4.29 -2.27
C MET A 138 9.66 4.45 -3.78
N GLU A 139 9.67 3.34 -4.54
CA GLU A 139 9.57 3.35 -6.00
C GLU A 139 8.33 4.12 -6.49
N ALA A 140 7.15 3.75 -5.97
CA ALA A 140 5.88 4.33 -6.41
C ALA A 140 5.73 5.80 -6.01
N VAL A 141 6.09 6.16 -4.78
CA VAL A 141 5.73 7.45 -4.16
C VAL A 141 6.86 8.47 -4.24
N ALA A 142 8.10 8.08 -3.89
CA ALA A 142 9.24 8.99 -3.94
C ALA A 142 9.78 9.14 -5.36
N PHE A 143 9.98 8.02 -6.06
CA PHE A 143 10.69 8.00 -7.34
C PHE A 143 9.76 7.99 -8.55
N LYS A 144 8.43 7.95 -8.33
CA LYS A 144 7.41 7.99 -9.39
C LYS A 144 7.59 6.89 -10.45
N ARG A 145 8.11 5.74 -10.03
CA ARG A 145 8.28 4.56 -10.87
C ARG A 145 7.07 3.64 -10.79
N PRO A 146 6.78 2.87 -11.85
CA PRO A 146 5.69 1.89 -11.83
C PRO A 146 5.96 0.81 -10.78
N ALA A 147 5.23 0.84 -9.67
CA ALA A 147 5.33 -0.15 -8.62
C ALA A 147 3.98 -0.40 -7.96
N MET A 148 3.77 -1.62 -7.45
CA MET A 148 2.54 -2.04 -6.78
C MET A 148 2.85 -2.55 -5.36
N PRO A 149 2.99 -1.67 -4.38
CA PRO A 149 3.13 -2.10 -2.99
C PRO A 149 1.89 -2.86 -2.54
N VAL A 150 2.03 -4.07 -2.02
CA VAL A 150 0.90 -4.86 -1.52
C VAL A 150 0.93 -4.89 0.00
N ASP A 151 0.02 -4.15 0.60
CA ASP A 151 -0.27 -4.19 2.04
C ASP A 151 -1.51 -5.07 2.33
N THR A 152 -1.93 -5.11 3.58
CA THR A 152 -3.12 -5.87 4.00
C THR A 152 -4.43 -5.38 3.36
N HIS A 153 -4.52 -4.07 3.00
CA HIS A 153 -5.68 -3.53 2.29
C HIS A 153 -5.69 -3.97 0.84
N VAL A 154 -4.59 -3.74 0.12
CA VAL A 154 -4.44 -4.14 -1.28
C VAL A 154 -4.65 -5.65 -1.43
N PHE A 155 -4.00 -6.46 -0.59
CA PHE A 155 -4.15 -7.91 -0.60
C PHE A 155 -5.61 -8.36 -0.47
N ARG A 156 -6.31 -7.85 0.55
CA ARG A 156 -7.72 -8.16 0.79
C ARG A 156 -8.64 -7.68 -0.32
N VAL A 157 -8.45 -6.44 -0.77
CA VAL A 157 -9.34 -5.81 -1.75
C VAL A 157 -9.18 -6.46 -3.12
N ALA A 158 -7.95 -6.71 -3.57
CA ALA A 158 -7.69 -7.39 -4.83
C ALA A 158 -8.32 -8.79 -4.89
N ASP A 159 -8.22 -9.57 -3.79
CA ASP A 159 -8.87 -10.87 -3.70
C ASP A 159 -10.40 -10.76 -3.71
N ARG A 160 -10.98 -9.86 -2.90
CA ARG A 160 -12.44 -9.70 -2.81
C ARG A 160 -13.06 -9.24 -4.11
N ILE A 161 -12.47 -8.25 -4.77
CA ILE A 161 -12.94 -7.80 -6.09
C ILE A 161 -12.83 -8.93 -7.09
N GLY A 162 -11.81 -9.76 -6.98
CA GLY A 162 -11.48 -10.84 -7.92
C GLY A 162 -10.51 -10.38 -9.01
N LEU A 163 -9.66 -9.40 -8.70
CA LEU A 163 -8.53 -8.99 -9.55
C LEU A 163 -7.40 -10.01 -9.52
N VAL A 164 -7.34 -10.83 -8.47
CA VAL A 164 -6.37 -11.92 -8.36
C VAL A 164 -7.08 -13.25 -8.13
N THR A 165 -6.42 -14.35 -8.54
CA THR A 165 -6.95 -15.69 -8.40
C THR A 165 -5.92 -16.58 -7.70
N GLY A 166 -6.32 -17.18 -6.57
CA GLY A 166 -5.50 -18.14 -5.84
C GLY A 166 -4.24 -17.57 -5.21
N ALA A 167 -4.05 -16.25 -5.20
CA ALA A 167 -2.91 -15.60 -4.57
C ALA A 167 -2.97 -15.79 -3.05
N LYS A 168 -1.95 -16.41 -2.48
CA LYS A 168 -1.85 -16.70 -1.03
C LYS A 168 -0.88 -15.77 -0.32
N THR A 169 -0.06 -15.04 -1.06
CA THR A 169 0.96 -14.13 -0.55
C THR A 169 0.86 -12.75 -1.18
N PRO A 170 1.37 -11.69 -0.48
CA PRO A 170 1.47 -10.36 -1.07
C PRO A 170 2.27 -10.35 -2.38
N LEU A 171 3.34 -11.15 -2.49
CA LEU A 171 4.14 -11.24 -3.71
C LEU A 171 3.37 -11.83 -4.89
N GLU A 172 2.57 -12.88 -4.67
CA GLU A 172 1.72 -13.44 -5.72
C GLU A 172 0.64 -12.44 -6.17
N THR A 173 0.07 -11.70 -5.22
CA THR A 173 -0.88 -10.61 -5.51
C THR A 173 -0.22 -9.51 -6.32
N GLU A 174 0.97 -9.04 -5.92
CA GLU A 174 1.76 -8.03 -6.64
C GLU A 174 1.99 -8.47 -8.09
N LYS A 175 2.50 -9.69 -8.30
CA LYS A 175 2.77 -10.21 -9.65
C LYS A 175 1.53 -10.23 -10.55
N GLN A 176 0.38 -10.65 -10.02
CA GLN A 176 -0.87 -10.67 -10.78
C GLN A 176 -1.39 -9.26 -11.08
N LEU A 177 -1.34 -8.34 -10.12
CA LEU A 177 -1.75 -6.95 -10.36
C LEU A 177 -0.87 -6.25 -11.39
N VAL A 178 0.46 -6.42 -11.28
CA VAL A 178 1.43 -5.84 -12.24
C VAL A 178 1.24 -6.39 -13.66
N ALA A 179 0.85 -7.67 -13.79
CA ALA A 179 0.62 -8.27 -15.09
C ALA A 179 -0.63 -7.73 -15.84
N HIS A 180 -1.60 -7.15 -15.13
CA HIS A 180 -2.88 -6.74 -15.71
C HIS A 180 -3.15 -5.23 -15.63
N ILE A 181 -2.43 -4.49 -14.79
CA ILE A 181 -2.59 -3.03 -14.66
C ILE A 181 -1.52 -2.36 -15.52
N PRO A 182 -1.88 -1.44 -16.43
CA PRO A 182 -0.91 -0.66 -17.19
C PRO A 182 0.11 0.04 -16.29
N ALA A 183 1.38 0.07 -16.70
CA ALA A 183 2.49 0.57 -15.89
C ALA A 183 2.25 2.00 -15.37
N GLU A 184 1.70 2.87 -16.20
CA GLU A 184 1.38 4.26 -15.87
C GLU A 184 0.32 4.40 -14.76
N TRP A 185 -0.46 3.34 -14.49
CA TRP A 185 -1.51 3.35 -13.47
C TRP A 185 -1.13 2.59 -12.20
N LEU A 186 -0.03 1.83 -12.17
CA LEU A 186 0.32 0.97 -11.03
C LEU A 186 0.37 1.72 -9.71
N SER A 187 1.09 2.84 -9.65
CA SER A 187 1.23 3.64 -8.43
C SER A 187 -0.10 4.26 -7.99
N THR A 188 -0.92 4.73 -8.94
CA THR A 188 -2.24 5.27 -8.64
C THR A 188 -3.21 4.17 -8.21
N ALA A 189 -3.19 3.02 -8.90
CA ALA A 189 -4.04 1.86 -8.57
C ALA A 189 -3.74 1.30 -7.17
N HIS A 190 -2.49 1.31 -6.75
CA HIS A 190 -2.12 1.01 -5.36
C HIS A 190 -2.90 1.87 -4.37
N HIS A 191 -2.94 3.20 -4.57
CA HIS A 191 -3.68 4.11 -3.71
C HIS A 191 -5.20 3.91 -3.81
N TRP A 192 -5.76 3.64 -5.00
CA TRP A 192 -7.17 3.29 -5.14
C TRP A 192 -7.55 2.10 -4.27
N LEU A 193 -6.75 1.02 -4.34
CA LEU A 193 -7.02 -0.19 -3.57
C LEU A 193 -6.86 0.02 -2.07
N ILE A 194 -5.88 0.81 -1.62
CA ILE A 194 -5.72 1.17 -0.20
C ILE A 194 -6.92 1.98 0.28
N LEU A 195 -7.24 3.09 -0.39
CA LEU A 195 -8.31 3.98 0.03
C LEU A 195 -9.67 3.26 0.01
N HIS A 196 -9.92 2.47 -1.03
CA HIS A 196 -11.11 1.63 -1.09
C HIS A 196 -11.15 0.62 0.07
N GLY A 197 -10.03 0.03 0.42
CA GLY A 197 -9.91 -0.90 1.56
C GLY A 197 -10.07 -0.25 2.92
N ARG A 198 -9.67 1.02 3.07
CA ARG A 198 -9.83 1.78 4.30
C ARG A 198 -11.25 2.24 4.54
N TYR A 199 -11.93 2.73 3.51
CA TYR A 199 -13.17 3.49 3.67
C TYR A 199 -14.43 2.76 3.20
N VAL A 200 -14.32 1.82 2.25
CA VAL A 200 -15.44 1.10 1.67
C VAL A 200 -15.34 -0.41 1.94
N CYS A 201 -14.33 -1.07 1.38
CA CYS A 201 -14.13 -2.52 1.51
C CYS A 201 -13.37 -2.86 2.80
N VAL A 202 -13.87 -2.40 3.94
CA VAL A 202 -13.25 -2.62 5.25
C VAL A 202 -13.20 -4.11 5.61
N ALA A 203 -12.29 -4.50 6.54
CA ALA A 203 -12.06 -5.90 6.87
C ALA A 203 -13.31 -6.60 7.43
N ARG A 204 -13.98 -5.95 8.39
CA ARG A 204 -15.24 -6.42 9.00
C ARG A 204 -16.39 -5.59 8.46
N LYS A 205 -17.47 -6.24 8.01
CA LYS A 205 -18.70 -5.58 7.50
C LYS A 205 -18.41 -4.55 6.37
N PRO A 206 -17.86 -4.97 5.21
CA PRO A 206 -17.63 -4.06 4.09
C PRO A 206 -18.95 -3.45 3.62
N LYS A 207 -18.89 -2.18 3.20
CA LYS A 207 -20.06 -1.39 2.76
C LYS A 207 -20.45 -1.73 1.32
N CYS A 208 -20.84 -2.98 1.06
CA CYS A 208 -21.10 -3.47 -0.29
C CYS A 208 -22.24 -2.74 -0.98
N GLU A 209 -23.28 -2.35 -0.23
CA GLU A 209 -24.47 -1.65 -0.75
C GLU A 209 -24.15 -0.22 -1.26
N GLU A 210 -23.11 0.40 -0.69
CA GLU A 210 -22.64 1.74 -1.09
C GLU A 210 -21.47 1.67 -2.07
N CYS A 211 -21.03 0.45 -2.44
CA CYS A 211 -19.81 0.25 -3.20
C CYS A 211 -20.05 0.40 -4.70
N GLY A 212 -19.46 1.42 -5.32
CA GLY A 212 -19.65 1.71 -6.74
C GLY A 212 -19.09 0.67 -7.71
N ILE A 213 -18.32 -0.33 -7.21
CA ILE A 213 -17.80 -1.46 -8.00
C ILE A 213 -18.48 -2.79 -7.62
N ALA A 214 -19.57 -2.74 -6.84
CA ALA A 214 -20.23 -3.95 -6.32
C ALA A 214 -20.69 -4.90 -7.44
N GLU A 215 -21.20 -4.36 -8.54
CA GLU A 215 -21.68 -5.11 -9.71
C GLU A 215 -20.59 -6.04 -10.28
N TRP A 216 -19.33 -5.59 -10.28
CA TRP A 216 -18.19 -6.34 -10.84
C TRP A 216 -17.40 -7.12 -9.78
N CYS A 217 -17.79 -6.99 -8.51
CA CYS A 217 -17.05 -7.56 -7.38
C CYS A 217 -17.41 -9.01 -7.13
N ARG A 218 -16.42 -9.93 -7.25
CA ARG A 218 -16.60 -11.37 -6.99
C ARG A 218 -17.17 -11.67 -5.59
N TYR A 219 -16.70 -10.95 -4.57
CA TYR A 219 -17.16 -11.13 -3.19
C TYR A 219 -18.62 -10.73 -3.01
N HIS A 220 -19.07 -9.64 -3.66
CA HIS A 220 -20.48 -9.21 -3.61
C HIS A 220 -21.37 -10.19 -4.35
N GLN A 221 -21.00 -10.60 -5.55
CA GLN A 221 -21.73 -11.58 -6.35
C GLN A 221 -21.95 -12.90 -5.59
N LYS A 222 -20.92 -13.40 -4.87
CA LYS A 222 -21.04 -14.59 -4.02
C LYS A 222 -21.96 -14.43 -2.81
N LYS A 223 -22.25 -13.22 -2.36
CA LYS A 223 -23.21 -12.99 -1.27
C LYS A 223 -24.66 -12.99 -1.74
N LEU A 224 -24.89 -12.74 -3.02
CA LEU A 224 -26.21 -12.69 -3.63
C LEU A 224 -26.66 -14.07 -4.16
N SER A 225 -25.74 -15.01 -4.34
CA SER A 225 -25.97 -16.40 -4.72
C SER A 225 -26.15 -17.27 -3.49
#